data_9e2d50cefe6f6ec8abf701d20f547efe
#
_entry.id   9e2d50cefe6f6ec8abf701d20f547efe
#
_cell.length_a   1.000
_cell.length_b   1.000
_cell.length_c   1.000
_cell.angle_alpha   90.00
_cell.angle_beta   90.00
_cell.angle_gamma   90.00
#
_symmetry.space_group_name_H-M   'P 1'
#
loop_
_entity.id
_entity.type
_entity.pdbx_description
1 polymer ?
#
loop_
_entity_poly.entity_id
_entity_poly.type
_entity_poly.pdbx_seq_one_letter_code
_entity_poly.pdbx_strand_id
1 'polypeptide(L)'
;DYFIKILPQLGVKKVAIPPLGCGNGGLLWEEVKKIIEDKIVNLQDKYDFIIFEPSISYKAVPKRPPKMSVSSLVLLDIRLNLENFNRIRLQKAGYFVNLFLEKEYFKFDKWKYGPYSHSIDIVARNIKEYQQYYGIKNSASTFEHIYQVICSEKVDNKFAKLHIAVEKATKYINLIKTDKKLEGVATILFLVQDGHPKNKEQLVEAFNNWSEDK
;
A
#
# COMPACT_ATOMS: atom_id res chain seq x y z
N ASP A 1 -16.85 17.42 12.30
CA ASP A 1 -17.66 17.85 13.48
C ASP A 1 -16.82 17.97 14.77
N TYR A 2 -15.88 17.04 15.04
CA TYR A 2 -15.02 17.11 16.24
C TYR A 2 -14.13 18.35 16.26
N PHE A 3 -13.50 18.68 15.14
CA PHE A 3 -12.65 19.87 14.99
C PHE A 3 -13.35 21.17 15.40
N ILE A 4 -14.59 21.37 14.96
CA ILE A 4 -15.39 22.56 15.29
C ILE A 4 -15.67 22.65 16.79
N LYS A 5 -15.89 21.51 17.44
CA LYS A 5 -16.16 21.46 18.89
C LYS A 5 -14.95 21.87 19.75
N ILE A 6 -13.73 21.61 19.27
CA ILE A 6 -12.52 21.92 20.03
C ILE A 6 -11.96 23.32 19.74
N LEU A 7 -12.36 24.00 18.64
CA LEU A 7 -11.87 25.32 18.29
C LEU A 7 -11.94 26.34 19.43
N PRO A 8 -13.05 26.44 20.19
CA PRO A 8 -13.13 27.40 21.31
C PRO A 8 -12.13 27.10 22.43
N GLN A 9 -11.70 25.85 22.57
CA GLN A 9 -10.77 25.41 23.63
C GLN A 9 -9.31 25.69 23.26
N LEU A 10 -9.02 25.90 21.97
CA LEU A 10 -7.66 26.08 21.47
C LEU A 10 -7.17 27.53 21.57
N GLY A 11 -8.05 28.50 21.87
CA GLY A 11 -7.68 29.91 21.99
C GLY A 11 -7.13 30.58 20.72
N VAL A 12 -7.33 29.94 19.54
CA VAL A 12 -6.84 30.41 18.25
C VAL A 12 -7.86 31.28 17.55
N LYS A 13 -7.41 32.27 16.77
CA LYS A 13 -8.28 33.12 15.92
C LYS A 13 -8.11 32.81 14.44
N LYS A 14 -6.92 32.30 14.03
CA LYS A 14 -6.62 31.93 12.64
C LYS A 14 -6.45 30.46 12.51
N VAL A 15 -7.10 29.88 11.51
CA VAL A 15 -7.16 28.42 11.28
C VAL A 15 -6.84 28.13 9.83
N ALA A 16 -5.76 27.40 9.60
CA ALA A 16 -5.36 26.92 8.29
C ALA A 16 -5.89 25.49 8.08
N ILE A 17 -6.67 25.27 7.02
CA ILE A 17 -7.28 23.99 6.70
C ILE A 17 -6.62 23.46 5.41
N PRO A 18 -5.84 22.37 5.49
CA PRO A 18 -5.26 21.73 4.30
C PRO A 18 -6.35 20.93 3.52
N PRO A 19 -6.07 20.51 2.27
CA PRO A 19 -6.98 19.71 1.46
C PRO A 19 -7.10 18.28 2.00
N LEU A 20 -7.91 18.11 3.04
CA LEU A 20 -8.08 16.87 3.80
C LEU A 20 -8.54 15.71 2.90
N GLY A 21 -7.79 14.62 2.89
CA GLY A 21 -8.14 13.41 2.13
C GLY A 21 -7.96 13.49 0.61
N CYS A 22 -7.61 14.66 0.04
CA CYS A 22 -7.50 14.86 -1.41
C CYS A 22 -6.16 14.42 -2.01
N GLY A 23 -5.22 14.00 -1.17
CA GLY A 23 -3.94 13.42 -1.64
C GLY A 23 -4.03 11.89 -1.72
N ASN A 24 -3.39 11.21 -0.78
CA ASN A 24 -3.37 9.73 -0.71
C ASN A 24 -4.76 9.12 -0.41
N GLY A 25 -5.71 9.90 0.12
CA GLY A 25 -7.07 9.46 0.40
C GLY A 25 -7.98 9.40 -0.83
N GLY A 26 -7.58 10.01 -1.95
CA GLY A 26 -8.29 9.95 -3.23
C GLY A 26 -9.65 10.65 -3.26
N LEU A 27 -9.95 11.52 -2.27
CA LEU A 27 -11.20 12.28 -2.27
C LEU A 27 -11.14 13.42 -3.30
N LEU A 28 -12.28 13.72 -3.91
CA LEU A 28 -12.43 14.83 -4.84
C LEU A 28 -12.42 16.16 -4.06
N TRP A 29 -11.55 17.09 -4.47
CA TRP A 29 -11.38 18.36 -3.78
C TRP A 29 -12.67 19.19 -3.72
N GLU A 30 -13.42 19.24 -4.80
CA GLU A 30 -14.67 20.01 -4.88
C GLU A 30 -15.70 19.56 -3.83
N GLU A 31 -15.80 18.24 -3.59
CA GLU A 31 -16.68 17.67 -2.57
C GLU A 31 -16.19 18.01 -1.16
N VAL A 32 -14.89 17.87 -0.92
CA VAL A 32 -14.26 18.16 0.38
C VAL A 32 -14.35 19.65 0.69
N LYS A 33 -14.08 20.53 -0.30
CA LYS A 33 -14.17 21.96 -0.16
C LYS A 33 -15.58 22.39 0.27
N LYS A 34 -16.59 21.89 -0.42
CA LYS A 34 -18.00 22.17 -0.08
C LYS A 34 -18.34 21.77 1.35
N ILE A 35 -17.92 20.58 1.78
CA ILE A 35 -18.15 20.12 3.17
C ILE A 35 -17.44 21.04 4.17
N ILE A 36 -16.23 21.49 3.89
CA ILE A 36 -15.49 22.41 4.76
C ILE A 36 -16.25 23.74 4.85
N GLU A 37 -16.59 24.35 3.72
CA GLU A 37 -17.28 25.62 3.65
C GLU A 37 -18.62 25.59 4.37
N ASP A 38 -19.44 24.55 4.15
CA ASP A 38 -20.74 24.37 4.83
C ASP A 38 -20.58 24.27 6.36
N LYS A 39 -19.48 23.71 6.85
CA LYS A 39 -19.24 23.55 8.29
C LYS A 39 -18.69 24.79 8.97
N ILE A 40 -17.99 25.67 8.27
CA ILE A 40 -17.36 26.84 8.86
C ILE A 40 -18.15 28.13 8.62
N VAL A 41 -19.18 28.14 7.76
CA VAL A 41 -19.93 29.32 7.37
C VAL A 41 -20.42 30.15 8.57
N ASN A 42 -20.91 29.48 9.60
CA ASN A 42 -21.43 30.14 10.81
C ASN A 42 -20.34 30.50 11.84
N LEU A 43 -19.08 30.30 11.51
CA LEU A 43 -17.94 30.52 12.40
C LEU A 43 -17.01 31.63 11.90
N GLN A 44 -17.27 32.20 10.71
CA GLN A 44 -16.42 33.20 10.06
C GLN A 44 -16.35 34.50 10.83
N ASP A 45 -17.37 34.84 11.62
CA ASP A 45 -17.35 36.03 12.51
C ASP A 45 -16.38 35.85 13.70
N LYS A 46 -16.04 34.62 14.06
CA LYS A 46 -15.23 34.30 15.25
C LYS A 46 -13.81 33.91 14.90
N TYR A 47 -13.60 33.32 13.72
CA TYR A 47 -12.34 32.75 13.27
C TYR A 47 -12.03 33.15 11.84
N ASP A 48 -10.76 33.40 11.57
CA ASP A 48 -10.21 33.66 10.24
C ASP A 48 -9.73 32.29 9.65
N PHE A 49 -10.49 31.75 8.69
CA PHE A 49 -10.19 30.48 8.05
C PHE A 49 -9.42 30.65 6.74
N ILE A 50 -8.29 29.96 6.60
CA ILE A 50 -7.50 29.89 5.37
C ILE A 50 -7.60 28.46 4.85
N ILE A 51 -8.33 28.27 3.75
CA ILE A 51 -8.49 26.98 3.09
C ILE A 51 -7.42 26.85 2.01
N PHE A 52 -6.56 25.84 2.13
CA PHE A 52 -5.55 25.53 1.12
C PHE A 52 -6.10 24.55 0.10
N GLU A 53 -6.00 24.92 -1.17
CA GLU A 53 -6.37 24.03 -2.28
C GLU A 53 -5.23 23.04 -2.61
N PRO A 54 -5.56 21.85 -3.15
CA PRO A 54 -4.54 20.91 -3.62
C PRO A 54 -3.70 21.58 -4.72
N SER A 55 -2.40 21.65 -4.54
CA SER A 55 -1.51 22.12 -5.61
C SER A 55 -1.30 21.02 -6.63
N ILE A 56 -1.76 21.22 -7.85
CA ILE A 56 -1.57 20.30 -8.99
C ILE A 56 -0.07 20.17 -9.33
N SER A 57 0.72 21.18 -9.02
CA SER A 57 2.15 21.25 -9.36
C SER A 57 3.09 20.87 -8.22
N TYR A 58 2.62 20.82 -6.98
CA TYR A 58 3.47 20.54 -5.82
C TYR A 58 3.57 19.04 -5.56
N LYS A 59 4.64 18.45 -6.01
CA LYS A 59 5.09 17.14 -5.53
C LYS A 59 6.13 17.40 -4.45
N ALA A 60 5.81 17.08 -3.21
CA ALA A 60 6.79 17.15 -2.12
C ALA A 60 7.98 16.26 -2.49
N VAL A 61 9.13 16.88 -2.75
CA VAL A 61 10.38 16.14 -2.93
C VAL A 61 10.91 15.82 -1.53
N PRO A 62 11.15 14.55 -1.20
CA PRO A 62 11.72 14.18 0.08
C PRO A 62 13.04 14.92 0.30
N LYS A 63 13.22 15.55 1.46
CA LYS A 63 14.48 16.25 1.80
C LYS A 63 15.66 15.27 1.98
N ARG A 64 15.36 14.00 2.24
CA ARG A 64 16.33 12.90 2.38
C ARG A 64 15.74 11.66 1.73
N PRO A 65 16.58 10.82 1.11
CA PRO A 65 16.08 9.57 0.54
C PRO A 65 15.58 8.64 1.65
N PRO A 66 14.45 7.95 1.45
CA PRO A 66 14.01 6.92 2.39
C PRO A 66 15.04 5.80 2.48
N LYS A 67 15.16 5.19 3.66
CA LYS A 67 16.03 4.04 3.86
C LYS A 67 15.50 2.83 3.09
N MET A 68 16.34 2.25 2.25
CA MET A 68 16.03 1.03 1.52
C MET A 68 16.46 -0.22 2.29
N SER A 69 15.84 -1.33 1.97
CA SER A 69 16.08 -2.62 2.62
C SER A 69 15.94 -3.77 1.63
N VAL A 70 16.25 -5.00 2.07
CA VAL A 70 16.01 -6.20 1.25
C VAL A 70 14.55 -6.31 0.80
N SER A 71 13.58 -5.85 1.60
CA SER A 71 12.17 -5.84 1.19
C SER A 71 11.91 -4.93 -0.02
N SER A 72 12.70 -3.85 -0.17
CA SER A 72 12.62 -2.99 -1.36
C SER A 72 13.11 -3.71 -2.61
N LEU A 73 14.19 -4.49 -2.49
CA LEU A 73 14.68 -5.34 -3.59
C LEU A 73 13.67 -6.41 -3.95
N VAL A 74 13.05 -7.06 -2.96
CA VAL A 74 12.02 -8.09 -3.17
C VAL A 74 10.81 -7.53 -3.90
N LEU A 75 10.30 -6.34 -3.53
CA LEU A 75 9.16 -5.75 -4.23
C LEU A 75 9.50 -5.30 -5.66
N LEU A 76 10.72 -4.84 -5.89
CA LEU A 76 11.20 -4.51 -7.24
C LEU A 76 11.39 -5.78 -8.08
N ASP A 77 11.93 -6.85 -7.50
CA ASP A 77 12.09 -8.14 -8.16
C ASP A 77 10.72 -8.74 -8.54
N ILE A 78 9.74 -8.71 -7.64
CA ILE A 78 8.35 -9.08 -7.96
C ILE A 78 7.85 -8.25 -9.15
N ARG A 79 8.05 -6.93 -9.13
CA ARG A 79 7.58 -6.03 -10.19
C ARG A 79 8.23 -6.33 -11.54
N LEU A 80 9.52 -6.67 -11.55
CA LEU A 80 10.26 -6.99 -12.77
C LEU A 80 9.84 -8.35 -13.39
N ASN A 81 9.38 -9.29 -12.55
CA ASN A 81 8.98 -10.62 -12.98
C ASN A 81 7.46 -10.77 -13.24
N LEU A 82 6.63 -9.76 -12.91
CA LEU A 82 5.20 -9.77 -13.23
C LEU A 82 4.96 -9.23 -14.65
N GLU A 83 4.32 -10.03 -15.51
CA GLU A 83 3.90 -9.63 -16.86
C GLU A 83 2.88 -8.47 -16.83
N ASN A 84 1.92 -8.56 -15.91
CA ASN A 84 0.92 -7.51 -15.68
C ASN A 84 1.07 -7.00 -14.25
N PHE A 85 1.52 -5.76 -14.10
CA PHE A 85 1.76 -5.16 -12.80
C PHE A 85 0.64 -4.21 -12.39
N ASN A 86 0.08 -4.48 -11.20
CA ASN A 86 -0.75 -3.53 -10.46
C ASN A 86 -0.61 -3.77 -8.95
N ARG A 87 -1.28 -2.94 -8.13
CA ARG A 87 -1.20 -3.04 -6.67
C ARG A 87 -1.76 -4.36 -6.14
N ILE A 88 -2.83 -4.89 -6.74
CA ILE A 88 -3.44 -6.16 -6.33
C ILE A 88 -2.44 -7.29 -6.56
N ARG A 89 -1.86 -7.37 -7.74
CA ARG A 89 -0.87 -8.40 -8.08
C ARG A 89 0.37 -8.31 -7.21
N LEU A 90 0.86 -7.11 -6.90
CA LEU A 90 1.98 -6.93 -5.97
C LEU A 90 1.67 -7.49 -4.57
N GLN A 91 0.50 -7.17 -4.01
CA GLN A 91 0.05 -7.68 -2.72
C GLN A 91 -0.04 -9.21 -2.72
N LYS A 92 -0.67 -9.77 -3.74
CA LYS A 92 -0.80 -11.23 -3.83
C LYS A 92 0.54 -11.92 -4.10
N ALA A 93 1.44 -11.32 -4.90
CA ALA A 93 2.78 -11.84 -5.09
C ALA A 93 3.58 -11.90 -3.78
N GLY A 94 3.51 -10.85 -2.96
CA GLY A 94 4.11 -10.87 -1.63
C GLY A 94 3.55 -12.00 -0.73
N TYR A 95 2.24 -12.28 -0.82
CA TYR A 95 1.60 -13.39 -0.11
C TYR A 95 2.10 -14.74 -0.63
N PHE A 96 2.17 -14.94 -1.95
CA PHE A 96 2.70 -16.16 -2.53
C PHE A 96 4.20 -16.35 -2.25
N VAL A 97 4.97 -15.27 -2.10
CA VAL A 97 6.37 -15.36 -1.64
C VAL A 97 6.44 -16.01 -0.26
N ASN A 98 5.57 -15.62 0.70
CA ASN A 98 5.49 -16.30 2.00
C ASN A 98 5.19 -17.79 1.86
N LEU A 99 4.23 -18.15 1.00
CA LEU A 99 3.86 -19.55 0.76
C LEU A 99 5.03 -20.39 0.25
N PHE A 100 5.77 -19.87 -0.74
CA PHE A 100 6.92 -20.58 -1.31
C PHE A 100 8.18 -20.56 -0.42
N LEU A 101 8.25 -19.63 0.53
CA LEU A 101 9.29 -19.62 1.57
C LEU A 101 8.96 -20.53 2.75
N GLU A 102 7.70 -21.01 2.86
CA GLU A 102 7.19 -21.66 4.06
C GLU A 102 7.47 -20.86 5.34
N LYS A 103 7.51 -19.55 5.21
CA LYS A 103 7.84 -18.61 6.27
C LYS A 103 7.15 -17.27 6.06
N GLU A 104 6.67 -16.68 7.16
CA GLU A 104 6.15 -15.32 7.16
C GLU A 104 7.28 -14.29 7.00
N TYR A 105 7.40 -13.73 5.78
CA TYR A 105 8.31 -12.63 5.47
C TYR A 105 7.61 -11.28 5.49
N PHE A 106 6.41 -11.21 4.91
CA PHE A 106 5.47 -10.10 5.03
C PHE A 106 4.30 -10.55 5.90
N LYS A 107 3.89 -9.72 6.85
CA LYS A 107 2.70 -9.98 7.66
C LYS A 107 1.45 -9.68 6.83
N PHE A 108 0.52 -10.64 6.76
CA PHE A 108 -0.76 -10.50 6.07
C PHE A 108 -1.92 -10.60 7.06
N ASP A 109 -2.89 -9.72 6.87
CA ASP A 109 -4.14 -9.72 7.63
C ASP A 109 -5.32 -9.93 6.66
N LYS A 110 -6.49 -10.34 7.20
CA LYS A 110 -7.75 -10.41 6.47
C LYS A 110 -8.14 -9.02 5.99
N TRP A 111 -8.44 -8.87 4.69
CA TRP A 111 -8.90 -7.62 4.09
C TRP A 111 -9.94 -7.86 3.02
N LYS A 112 -10.69 -6.82 2.62
CA LYS A 112 -11.80 -6.88 1.65
C LYS A 112 -11.51 -7.73 0.40
N TYR A 113 -10.32 -7.65 -0.16
CA TYR A 113 -9.92 -8.33 -1.39
C TYR A 113 -8.91 -9.46 -1.16
N GLY A 114 -9.11 -10.21 -0.07
CA GLY A 114 -8.21 -11.29 0.35
C GLY A 114 -7.05 -10.81 1.22
N PRO A 115 -6.00 -11.63 1.43
CA PRO A 115 -4.88 -11.28 2.29
C PRO A 115 -4.19 -10.00 1.82
N TYR A 116 -3.91 -9.11 2.77
CA TYR A 116 -3.33 -7.80 2.53
C TYR A 116 -2.23 -7.49 3.55
N SER A 117 -1.15 -6.89 3.09
CA SER A 117 -0.03 -6.46 3.92
C SER A 117 0.19 -4.95 3.83
N HIS A 118 -0.06 -4.25 4.93
CA HIS A 118 0.22 -2.82 5.02
C HIS A 118 1.72 -2.51 4.84
N SER A 119 2.60 -3.41 5.27
CA SER A 119 4.04 -3.26 5.12
C SER A 119 4.48 -3.21 3.65
N ILE A 120 3.83 -3.96 2.76
CA ILE A 120 4.08 -3.90 1.31
C ILE A 120 3.79 -2.51 0.75
N ASP A 121 2.67 -1.89 1.16
CA ASP A 121 2.33 -0.54 0.70
C ASP A 121 3.32 0.51 1.21
N ILE A 122 3.79 0.37 2.45
CA ILE A 122 4.83 1.26 3.00
C ILE A 122 6.12 1.15 2.17
N VAL A 123 6.58 -0.08 1.92
CA VAL A 123 7.81 -0.30 1.13
C VAL A 123 7.64 0.19 -0.31
N ALA A 124 6.48 -0.05 -0.94
CA ALA A 124 6.19 0.42 -2.29
C ALA A 124 6.18 1.96 -2.37
N ARG A 125 5.62 2.64 -1.36
CA ARG A 125 5.67 4.10 -1.25
C ARG A 125 7.10 4.59 -1.10
N ASN A 126 7.89 3.98 -0.22
CA ASN A 126 9.30 4.34 -0.02
C ASN A 126 10.12 4.18 -1.31
N ILE A 127 9.87 3.12 -2.10
CA ILE A 127 10.50 2.94 -3.41
C ILE A 127 10.13 4.10 -4.34
N LYS A 128 8.86 4.51 -4.38
CA LYS A 128 8.41 5.63 -5.21
C LYS A 128 9.05 6.96 -4.78
N GLU A 129 9.14 7.22 -3.48
CA GLU A 129 9.82 8.40 -2.92
C GLU A 129 11.33 8.39 -3.24
N TYR A 130 11.96 7.21 -3.16
CA TYR A 130 13.36 7.01 -3.55
C TYR A 130 13.60 7.31 -5.02
N GLN A 131 12.72 6.81 -5.89
CA GLN A 131 12.75 7.11 -7.33
C GLN A 131 12.62 8.61 -7.61
N GLN A 132 11.72 9.30 -6.90
CA GLN A 132 11.53 10.73 -7.02
C GLN A 132 12.76 11.51 -6.57
N TYR A 133 13.37 11.11 -5.44
CA TYR A 133 14.55 11.77 -4.90
C TYR A 133 15.76 11.69 -5.85
N TYR A 134 16.02 10.52 -6.43
CA TYR A 134 17.16 10.29 -7.33
C TYR A 134 16.84 10.52 -8.82
N GLY A 135 15.59 10.86 -9.17
CA GLY A 135 15.18 11.05 -10.55
C GLY A 135 15.14 9.75 -11.37
N ILE A 136 15.07 8.58 -10.73
CA ILE A 136 15.07 7.27 -11.40
C ILE A 136 13.66 6.95 -11.89
N LYS A 137 13.50 6.62 -13.18
CA LYS A 137 12.17 6.45 -13.79
C LYS A 137 11.68 5.00 -13.89
N ASN A 138 12.57 4.02 -13.90
CA ASN A 138 12.21 2.63 -14.13
C ASN A 138 12.64 1.71 -12.98
N SER A 139 12.00 0.55 -12.89
CA SER A 139 12.21 -0.39 -11.79
C SER A 139 13.56 -1.11 -11.85
N ALA A 140 14.09 -1.39 -13.04
CA ALA A 140 15.38 -2.08 -13.19
C ALA A 140 16.52 -1.19 -12.66
N SER A 141 16.60 0.05 -13.15
CA SER A 141 17.62 1.01 -12.66
C SER A 141 17.43 1.33 -11.16
N THR A 142 16.18 1.30 -10.66
CA THR A 142 15.93 1.49 -9.23
C THR A 142 16.47 0.31 -8.43
N PHE A 143 16.25 -0.92 -8.91
CA PHE A 143 16.77 -2.13 -8.29
C PHE A 143 18.30 -2.10 -8.21
N GLU A 144 18.97 -1.83 -9.35
CA GLU A 144 20.43 -1.75 -9.41
C GLU A 144 21.00 -0.69 -8.46
N HIS A 145 20.40 0.51 -8.46
CA HIS A 145 20.86 1.60 -7.60
C HIS A 145 20.68 1.28 -6.12
N ILE A 146 19.51 0.73 -5.73
CA ILE A 146 19.27 0.30 -4.34
C ILE A 146 20.23 -0.82 -3.96
N TYR A 147 20.41 -1.83 -4.85
CA TYR A 147 21.31 -2.93 -4.59
C TYR A 147 22.73 -2.45 -4.31
N GLN A 148 23.27 -1.53 -5.12
CA GLN A 148 24.59 -0.94 -4.90
C GLN A 148 24.72 -0.22 -3.54
N VAL A 149 23.65 0.43 -3.08
CA VAL A 149 23.64 1.19 -1.82
C VAL A 149 23.62 0.29 -0.58
N ILE A 150 22.90 -0.86 -0.68
CA ILE A 150 22.70 -1.73 0.50
C ILE A 150 23.41 -3.07 0.41
N CYS A 151 24.15 -3.35 -0.67
CA CYS A 151 24.81 -4.64 -0.89
C CYS A 151 25.78 -4.96 0.27
N SER A 152 25.73 -6.22 0.68
CA SER A 152 26.62 -6.83 1.64
C SER A 152 26.41 -8.34 1.59
N GLU A 153 27.35 -9.14 2.02
CA GLU A 153 27.22 -10.60 2.07
C GLU A 153 25.92 -11.05 2.76
N LYS A 154 25.51 -10.36 3.83
CA LYS A 154 24.26 -10.64 4.54
C LYS A 154 23.02 -10.33 3.69
N VAL A 155 23.03 -9.23 2.95
CA VAL A 155 21.95 -8.83 2.03
C VAL A 155 21.87 -9.82 0.89
N ASP A 156 23.00 -10.18 0.30
CA ASP A 156 23.09 -11.09 -0.85
C ASP A 156 22.58 -12.47 -0.48
N ASN A 157 23.03 -13.04 0.63
CA ASN A 157 22.58 -14.34 1.13
C ASN A 157 21.07 -14.36 1.45
N LYS A 158 20.56 -13.25 1.99
CA LYS A 158 19.12 -13.13 2.28
C LYS A 158 18.31 -12.95 1.00
N PHE A 159 18.77 -12.09 0.10
CA PHE A 159 18.07 -11.81 -1.15
C PHE A 159 18.03 -13.03 -2.07
N ALA A 160 19.12 -13.79 -2.21
CA ALA A 160 19.17 -14.99 -3.03
C ALA A 160 18.07 -16.01 -2.66
N LYS A 161 17.84 -16.23 -1.36
CA LYS A 161 16.78 -17.11 -0.87
C LYS A 161 15.37 -16.57 -1.21
N LEU A 162 15.20 -15.26 -1.10
CA LEU A 162 13.93 -14.59 -1.39
C LEU A 162 13.64 -14.57 -2.89
N HIS A 163 14.65 -14.35 -3.71
CA HIS A 163 14.56 -14.34 -5.17
C HIS A 163 13.98 -15.65 -5.73
N ILE A 164 14.42 -16.80 -5.25
CA ILE A 164 13.86 -18.11 -5.64
C ILE A 164 12.35 -18.18 -5.36
N ALA A 165 11.91 -17.67 -4.21
CA ALA A 165 10.49 -17.63 -3.88
C ALA A 165 9.72 -16.62 -4.73
N VAL A 166 10.33 -15.48 -5.07
CA VAL A 166 9.76 -14.47 -5.99
C VAL A 166 9.55 -15.07 -7.37
N GLU A 167 10.55 -15.77 -7.94
CA GLU A 167 10.42 -16.43 -9.25
C GLU A 167 9.26 -17.43 -9.26
N LYS A 168 9.14 -18.28 -8.24
CA LYS A 168 8.04 -19.25 -8.12
C LYS A 168 6.69 -18.53 -8.01
N ALA A 169 6.59 -17.51 -7.17
CA ALA A 169 5.38 -16.75 -6.93
C ALA A 169 4.90 -16.01 -8.21
N THR A 170 5.80 -15.31 -8.87
CA THR A 170 5.47 -14.53 -10.07
C THR A 170 5.15 -15.44 -11.26
N LYS A 171 5.89 -16.54 -11.44
CA LYS A 171 5.59 -17.56 -12.44
C LYS A 171 4.18 -18.13 -12.26
N TYR A 172 3.79 -18.46 -11.03
CA TYR A 172 2.43 -18.95 -10.74
C TYR A 172 1.37 -17.87 -11.03
N ILE A 173 1.60 -16.63 -10.59
CA ILE A 173 0.65 -15.52 -10.77
C ILE A 173 0.47 -15.17 -12.25
N ASN A 174 1.52 -15.22 -13.06
CA ASN A 174 1.45 -14.93 -14.49
C ASN A 174 0.53 -15.91 -15.25
N LEU A 175 0.33 -17.14 -14.73
CA LEU A 175 -0.65 -18.09 -15.26
C LEU A 175 -2.11 -17.65 -14.99
N ILE A 176 -2.36 -16.77 -14.01
CA ILE A 176 -3.69 -16.34 -13.61
C ILE A 176 -4.08 -15.10 -14.39
N LYS A 177 -5.07 -15.23 -15.29
CA LYS A 177 -5.44 -14.20 -16.26
C LYS A 177 -6.12 -12.97 -15.65
N THR A 178 -6.91 -13.12 -14.59
CA THR A 178 -7.69 -12.02 -14.01
C THR A 178 -7.38 -11.81 -12.53
N ASP A 179 -7.41 -10.55 -12.11
CA ASP A 179 -7.17 -10.19 -10.71
C ASP A 179 -8.23 -10.77 -9.78
N LYS A 180 -9.50 -10.84 -10.22
CA LYS A 180 -10.58 -11.49 -9.46
C LYS A 180 -10.29 -12.96 -9.15
N LYS A 181 -9.76 -13.71 -10.13
CA LYS A 181 -9.36 -15.11 -9.91
C LYS A 181 -8.16 -15.20 -8.96
N LEU A 182 -7.20 -14.28 -9.10
CA LEU A 182 -6.04 -14.22 -8.21
C LEU A 182 -6.43 -13.90 -6.76
N GLU A 183 -7.35 -12.95 -6.55
CA GLU A 183 -7.92 -12.63 -5.24
C GLU A 183 -8.61 -13.86 -4.62
N GLY A 184 -9.44 -14.56 -5.41
CA GLY A 184 -10.13 -15.77 -4.96
C GLY A 184 -9.17 -16.87 -4.52
N VAL A 185 -8.15 -17.16 -5.34
CA VAL A 185 -7.13 -18.18 -5.02
C VAL A 185 -6.35 -17.80 -3.76
N ALA A 186 -5.91 -16.54 -3.65
CA ALA A 186 -5.18 -16.07 -2.48
C ALA A 186 -6.05 -16.13 -1.20
N THR A 187 -7.35 -15.79 -1.30
CA THR A 187 -8.29 -15.87 -0.18
C THR A 187 -8.51 -17.30 0.28
N ILE A 188 -8.70 -18.24 -0.64
CA ILE A 188 -8.85 -19.66 -0.32
C ILE A 188 -7.61 -20.19 0.40
N LEU A 189 -6.42 -19.91 -0.12
CA LEU A 189 -5.16 -20.33 0.51
C LEU A 189 -4.97 -19.72 1.89
N PHE A 190 -5.36 -18.46 2.09
CA PHE A 190 -5.29 -17.80 3.38
C PHE A 190 -6.24 -18.46 4.39
N LEU A 191 -7.49 -18.77 4.00
CA LEU A 191 -8.45 -19.49 4.84
C LEU A 191 -7.96 -20.88 5.24
N VAL A 192 -7.33 -21.60 4.31
CA VAL A 192 -6.77 -22.95 4.58
C VAL A 192 -5.61 -22.85 5.57
N GLN A 193 -4.74 -21.84 5.46
CA GLN A 193 -3.63 -21.64 6.38
C GLN A 193 -4.07 -21.26 7.79
N ASP A 194 -5.16 -20.49 7.90
CA ASP A 194 -5.74 -20.09 9.18
C ASP A 194 -6.42 -21.26 9.92
N GLY A 195 -6.49 -22.44 9.28
CA GLY A 195 -6.89 -23.71 9.90
C GLY A 195 -8.37 -23.87 10.20
N HIS A 196 -9.23 -22.92 9.79
CA HIS A 196 -10.65 -22.92 10.12
C HIS A 196 -11.51 -23.89 9.27
N PRO A 197 -11.36 -24.02 7.94
CA PRO A 197 -12.15 -24.97 7.18
C PRO A 197 -11.54 -26.39 7.26
N LYS A 198 -12.28 -27.33 7.84
CA LYS A 198 -11.89 -28.75 7.95
C LYS A 198 -12.28 -29.58 6.72
N ASN A 199 -13.19 -29.08 5.90
CA ASN A 199 -13.69 -29.72 4.68
C ASN A 199 -14.07 -28.68 3.62
N LYS A 200 -14.47 -29.16 2.43
CA LYS A 200 -14.81 -28.32 1.28
C LYS A 200 -16.02 -27.43 1.55
N GLU A 201 -17.03 -27.96 2.24
CA GLU A 201 -18.28 -27.24 2.54
C GLU A 201 -17.99 -26.05 3.45
N GLN A 202 -17.24 -26.24 4.51
CA GLN A 202 -16.80 -25.16 5.42
C GLN A 202 -15.90 -24.13 4.70
N LEU A 203 -15.06 -24.56 3.77
CA LEU A 203 -14.23 -23.64 2.98
C LEU A 203 -15.09 -22.76 2.08
N VAL A 204 -16.10 -23.32 1.43
CA VAL A 204 -17.03 -22.57 0.56
C VAL A 204 -17.83 -21.59 1.40
N GLU A 205 -18.32 -21.99 2.57
CA GLU A 205 -19.02 -21.12 3.48
C GLU A 205 -18.13 -19.96 3.97
N ALA A 206 -16.92 -20.26 4.46
CA ALA A 206 -15.97 -19.26 4.91
C ALA A 206 -15.57 -18.28 3.77
N PHE A 207 -15.45 -18.79 2.54
CA PHE A 207 -15.15 -17.96 1.37
C PHE A 207 -16.33 -17.04 1.00
N ASN A 208 -17.56 -17.53 1.06
CA ASN A 208 -18.76 -16.73 0.81
C ASN A 208 -18.91 -15.65 1.88
N ASN A 209 -18.76 -16.00 3.15
CA ASN A 209 -18.84 -15.05 4.28
C ASN A 209 -17.70 -14.02 4.24
N TRP A 210 -16.55 -14.33 3.63
CA TRP A 210 -15.48 -13.34 3.43
C TRP A 210 -15.97 -12.09 2.70
N SER A 211 -16.94 -12.24 1.79
CA SER A 211 -17.48 -11.15 0.99
C SER A 211 -18.64 -10.39 1.66
N GLU A 212 -19.27 -10.94 2.66
CA GLU A 212 -20.40 -10.33 3.38
C GLU A 212 -19.96 -9.31 4.43
N ASP A 213 -18.72 -9.37 4.89
CA ASP A 213 -18.06 -8.34 5.72
C ASP A 213 -17.67 -7.07 4.90
N LYS A 214 -18.36 -6.81 3.78
CA LYS A 214 -18.10 -5.68 2.87
C LYS A 214 -18.98 -4.49 3.16
#